data_4c7190caf3b11634ef98844f74807040
#
_entry.id   4c7190caf3b11634ef98844f74807040
#
_cell.length_a   1.000
_cell.length_b   1.000
_cell.length_c   1.000
_cell.angle_alpha   90.00
_cell.angle_beta   90.00
_cell.angle_gamma   90.00
#
_symmetry.space_group_name_H-M   'P 1'
#
loop_
_entity.id
_entity.type
_entity.pdbx_description
1 polymer ?
#
loop_
_entity_poly.entity_id
_entity_poly.type
_entity_poly.pdbx_seq_one_letter_code
_entity_poly.pdbx_strand_id
1 'polypeptide(L)'
;MITVEHLTKYYGSFLAVDNISFEINEGHVYGFLGPNGAGKSTTMNIMTGCLSATSGHVRIDGHDIFDEPDQAKKLIGYLPEHPPLYLNESPLEYLRFVGEAKGLHGAELQNQIDDVLQKTGTAAVKNRRIANLSKGYRQRVGIAQALLGSPKVIILDEPTVGLDPLQIIEIRDLIKELGRTHTVIFSSHILSEVQTICDQILMIAKGRLVAFDTPANLEKRLLAPNEVRLTTDAAPDELRHILAKVPAISQLTVDPDTGKWTTAHISTDRDDIYELSRAIYQAFVPGDKAILEMALKKGTLEDVFIELTESEKPAAAARPKAGRKAAKPAAGRPGPQTGGDPAEGKEA
;
A
#
# COMPACT_ATOMS: atom_id res chain seq x y z
N MET A 1 -0.97 9.42 19.23
CA MET A 1 -1.05 7.96 19.03
C MET A 1 -2.29 7.60 18.25
N ILE A 2 -2.21 6.66 17.28
CA ILE A 2 -3.38 6.17 16.53
C ILE A 2 -3.55 4.70 16.86
N THR A 3 -4.78 4.30 17.21
CA THR A 3 -5.14 2.91 17.47
C THR A 3 -6.23 2.49 16.51
N VAL A 4 -5.99 1.42 15.77
CA VAL A 4 -6.96 0.78 14.87
C VAL A 4 -7.26 -0.60 15.40
N GLU A 5 -8.54 -0.90 15.69
CA GLU A 5 -8.97 -2.14 16.33
C GLU A 5 -10.03 -2.83 15.48
N HIS A 6 -9.72 -4.04 15.02
CA HIS A 6 -10.64 -4.94 14.29
C HIS A 6 -11.36 -4.26 13.11
N LEU A 7 -10.67 -3.36 12.42
CA LEU A 7 -11.25 -2.55 11.36
C LEU A 7 -11.64 -3.43 10.17
N THR A 8 -12.93 -3.36 9.81
CA THR A 8 -13.50 -4.09 8.68
C THR A 8 -14.34 -3.17 7.81
N LYS A 9 -14.23 -3.29 6.49
CA LYS A 9 -15.03 -2.53 5.53
C LYS A 9 -15.53 -3.39 4.39
N TYR A 10 -16.86 -3.38 4.24
CA TYR A 10 -17.54 -3.94 3.07
C TYR A 10 -18.09 -2.84 2.17
N TYR A 11 -18.00 -3.03 0.85
CA TYR A 11 -18.75 -2.30 -0.18
C TYR A 11 -19.73 -3.28 -0.84
N GLY A 12 -20.96 -3.28 -0.38
CA GLY A 12 -21.92 -4.34 -0.74
C GLY A 12 -21.39 -5.71 -0.31
N SER A 13 -21.13 -6.61 -1.25
CA SER A 13 -20.54 -7.94 -0.98
C SER A 13 -19.00 -7.96 -1.05
N PHE A 14 -18.37 -6.88 -1.47
CA PHE A 14 -16.91 -6.81 -1.61
C PHE A 14 -16.26 -6.43 -0.27
N LEU A 15 -15.38 -7.30 0.25
CA LEU A 15 -14.61 -7.07 1.45
C LEU A 15 -13.32 -6.30 1.08
N ALA A 16 -13.27 -5.02 1.42
CA ALA A 16 -12.17 -4.13 1.09
C ALA A 16 -11.10 -4.06 2.19
N VAL A 17 -11.51 -4.19 3.46
CA VAL A 17 -10.62 -4.25 4.64
C VAL A 17 -11.16 -5.35 5.55
N ASP A 18 -10.29 -6.27 5.94
CA ASP A 18 -10.63 -7.51 6.66
C ASP A 18 -9.91 -7.56 8.01
N ASN A 19 -10.62 -7.11 9.05
CA ASN A 19 -10.23 -7.27 10.46
C ASN A 19 -8.79 -6.85 10.77
N ILE A 20 -8.36 -5.65 10.33
CA ILE A 20 -7.01 -5.16 10.59
C ILE A 20 -6.93 -4.45 11.95
N SER A 21 -5.82 -4.68 12.66
CA SER A 21 -5.51 -4.02 13.93
C SER A 21 -4.05 -3.61 13.96
N PHE A 22 -3.76 -2.38 14.36
CA PHE A 22 -2.40 -1.86 14.51
C PHE A 22 -2.39 -0.58 15.36
N GLU A 23 -1.21 -0.25 15.88
CA GLU A 23 -0.96 0.97 16.63
C GLU A 23 0.16 1.79 16.00
N ILE A 24 -0.02 3.11 15.91
CA ILE A 24 0.95 4.06 15.39
C ILE A 24 1.35 5.00 16.54
N ASN A 25 2.65 5.02 16.84
CA ASN A 25 3.24 5.87 17.86
C ASN A 25 3.56 7.27 17.30
N GLU A 26 3.73 8.24 18.19
CA GLU A 26 4.05 9.62 17.82
C GLU A 26 5.51 9.75 17.32
N GLY A 27 5.72 10.74 16.44
CA GLY A 27 7.06 11.19 16.05
C GLY A 27 7.80 10.29 15.06
N HIS A 28 7.08 9.51 14.23
CA HIS A 28 7.66 8.64 13.21
C HIS A 28 6.97 8.81 11.86
N VAL A 29 7.67 8.41 10.79
CA VAL A 29 7.13 8.31 9.45
C VAL A 29 6.73 6.86 9.17
N TYR A 30 5.46 6.64 8.91
CA TYR A 30 4.88 5.34 8.61
C TYR A 30 4.53 5.22 7.12
N GLY A 31 5.01 4.16 6.48
CA GLY A 31 4.63 3.81 5.11
C GLY A 31 3.50 2.79 5.08
N PHE A 32 2.42 3.13 4.40
CA PHE A 32 1.31 2.21 4.15
C PHE A 32 1.47 1.59 2.77
N LEU A 33 2.11 0.43 2.69
CA LEU A 33 2.53 -0.22 1.44
C LEU A 33 1.53 -1.29 1.02
N GLY A 34 1.22 -1.36 -0.26
CA GLY A 34 0.38 -2.41 -0.82
C GLY A 34 0.06 -2.17 -2.30
N PRO A 35 -0.33 -3.20 -3.06
CA PRO A 35 -0.74 -3.05 -4.45
C PRO A 35 -2.03 -2.22 -4.56
N ASN A 36 -2.36 -1.82 -5.79
CA ASN A 36 -3.64 -1.14 -6.04
C ASN A 36 -4.80 -2.09 -5.71
N GLY A 37 -5.82 -1.55 -5.01
CA GLY A 37 -6.96 -2.34 -4.52
C GLY A 37 -6.69 -3.14 -3.24
N ALA A 38 -5.52 -3.03 -2.61
CA ALA A 38 -5.20 -3.73 -1.36
C ALA A 38 -5.99 -3.24 -0.13
N GLY A 39 -6.65 -2.08 -0.21
CA GLY A 39 -7.40 -1.48 0.90
C GLY A 39 -6.74 -0.25 1.54
N LYS A 40 -5.60 0.25 1.01
CA LYS A 40 -4.86 1.40 1.55
C LYS A 40 -5.73 2.65 1.70
N SER A 41 -6.23 3.19 0.58
CA SER A 41 -7.06 4.42 0.58
C SER A 41 -8.37 4.23 1.34
N THR A 42 -8.95 3.02 1.32
CA THR A 42 -10.12 2.69 2.14
C THR A 42 -9.80 2.83 3.63
N THR A 43 -8.69 2.27 4.09
CA THR A 43 -8.26 2.37 5.49
C THR A 43 -7.96 3.82 5.87
N MET A 44 -7.24 4.57 5.04
CA MET A 44 -6.93 5.99 5.28
C MET A 44 -8.20 6.86 5.32
N ASN A 45 -9.16 6.63 4.41
CA ASN A 45 -10.44 7.34 4.44
C ASN A 45 -11.25 7.06 5.70
N ILE A 46 -11.16 5.85 6.27
CA ILE A 46 -11.79 5.53 7.55
C ILE A 46 -11.04 6.23 8.69
N MET A 47 -9.71 6.18 8.71
CA MET A 47 -8.87 6.83 9.74
C MET A 47 -9.08 8.35 9.79
N THR A 48 -9.42 8.97 8.66
CA THR A 48 -9.70 10.42 8.56
C THR A 48 -11.17 10.79 8.77
N GLY A 49 -12.04 9.77 8.99
CA GLY A 49 -13.47 9.98 9.15
C GLY A 49 -14.18 10.45 7.87
N CYS A 50 -13.57 10.26 6.70
CA CYS A 50 -14.20 10.49 5.39
C CYS A 50 -15.11 9.33 4.97
N LEU A 51 -14.90 8.15 5.55
CA LEU A 51 -15.64 6.93 5.27
C LEU A 51 -15.92 6.19 6.57
N SER A 52 -17.16 5.73 6.78
CA SER A 52 -17.49 4.89 7.93
C SER A 52 -16.98 3.46 7.77
N ALA A 53 -16.48 2.86 8.85
CA ALA A 53 -16.22 1.43 8.94
C ALA A 53 -17.52 0.60 8.88
N THR A 54 -17.43 -0.67 8.51
CA THR A 54 -18.53 -1.63 8.73
C THR A 54 -18.51 -2.14 10.16
N SER A 55 -17.31 -2.36 10.71
CA SER A 55 -17.09 -2.67 12.13
C SER A 55 -15.66 -2.32 12.53
N GLY A 56 -15.37 -2.29 13.84
CA GLY A 56 -14.08 -1.90 14.39
C GLY A 56 -14.04 -0.42 14.76
N HIS A 57 -12.92 0.01 15.36
CA HIS A 57 -12.72 1.35 15.89
C HIS A 57 -11.42 1.95 15.40
N VAL A 58 -11.42 3.28 15.27
CA VAL A 58 -10.23 4.08 15.03
C VAL A 58 -10.19 5.21 16.02
N ARG A 59 -9.13 5.27 16.83
CA ARG A 59 -8.93 6.34 17.82
C ARG A 59 -7.67 7.14 17.48
N ILE A 60 -7.80 8.46 17.57
CA ILE A 60 -6.71 9.40 17.40
C ILE A 60 -6.50 10.10 18.73
N ASP A 61 -5.36 9.84 19.35
CA ASP A 61 -5.02 10.38 20.69
C ASP A 61 -6.13 10.13 21.74
N GLY A 62 -6.75 8.93 21.65
CA GLY A 62 -7.84 8.49 22.53
C GLY A 62 -9.25 8.84 22.05
N HIS A 63 -9.42 9.76 21.09
CA HIS A 63 -10.73 10.16 20.54
C HIS A 63 -11.14 9.24 19.39
N ASP A 64 -12.29 8.59 19.51
CA ASP A 64 -12.84 7.78 18.42
C ASP A 64 -13.29 8.68 17.26
N ILE A 65 -12.90 8.32 16.02
CA ILE A 65 -13.13 9.15 14.83
C ILE A 65 -14.62 9.31 14.48
N PHE A 66 -15.49 8.40 14.96
CA PHE A 66 -16.91 8.41 14.68
C PHE A 66 -17.74 8.93 15.85
N ASP A 67 -17.33 8.63 17.09
CA ASP A 67 -18.04 9.06 18.30
C ASP A 67 -17.65 10.49 18.70
N GLU A 68 -16.40 10.89 18.48
CA GLU A 68 -15.84 12.20 18.82
C GLU A 68 -15.18 12.89 17.60
N PRO A 69 -15.88 13.03 16.45
CA PRO A 69 -15.26 13.44 15.18
C PRO A 69 -14.61 14.82 15.23
N ASP A 70 -15.18 15.78 15.95
CA ASP A 70 -14.64 17.15 16.04
C ASP A 70 -13.30 17.20 16.79
N GLN A 71 -13.11 16.35 17.79
CA GLN A 71 -11.87 16.25 18.55
C GLN A 71 -10.83 15.49 17.77
N ALA A 72 -11.17 14.34 17.21
CA ALA A 72 -10.26 13.51 16.44
C ALA A 72 -9.78 14.21 15.15
N LYS A 73 -10.68 14.84 14.38
CA LYS A 73 -10.36 15.51 13.12
C LYS A 73 -9.47 16.75 13.26
N LYS A 74 -9.54 17.45 14.39
CA LYS A 74 -8.62 18.56 14.69
C LYS A 74 -7.16 18.12 14.81
N LEU A 75 -6.94 16.86 15.17
CA LEU A 75 -5.60 16.28 15.31
C LEU A 75 -5.02 15.78 13.98
N ILE A 76 -5.82 15.77 12.90
CA ILE A 76 -5.45 15.17 11.62
C ILE A 76 -5.34 16.23 10.52
N GLY A 77 -4.24 16.19 9.77
CA GLY A 77 -4.13 16.79 8.45
C GLY A 77 -4.23 15.71 7.38
N TYR A 78 -5.08 15.88 6.39
CA TYR A 78 -5.30 14.88 5.36
C TYR A 78 -5.11 15.42 3.95
N LEU A 79 -4.34 14.70 3.15
CA LEU A 79 -4.20 14.88 1.71
C LEU A 79 -4.72 13.61 1.02
N PRO A 80 -5.88 13.64 0.35
CA PRO A 80 -6.33 12.54 -0.48
C PRO A 80 -5.51 12.42 -1.76
N GLU A 81 -5.53 11.27 -2.42
CA GLU A 81 -4.85 11.02 -3.71
C GLU A 81 -5.17 12.11 -4.77
N HIS A 82 -6.43 12.55 -4.79
CA HIS A 82 -6.89 13.65 -5.65
C HIS A 82 -7.33 14.82 -4.77
N PRO A 83 -6.42 15.77 -4.48
CA PRO A 83 -6.75 16.92 -3.65
C PRO A 83 -7.88 17.76 -4.25
N PRO A 84 -8.94 18.09 -3.49
CA PRO A 84 -10.07 18.90 -3.97
C PRO A 84 -9.70 20.40 -4.01
N LEU A 85 -8.69 20.75 -4.80
CA LEU A 85 -8.20 22.11 -4.90
C LEU A 85 -9.16 22.99 -5.72
N TYR A 86 -9.38 24.23 -5.27
CA TYR A 86 -10.15 25.23 -6.00
C TYR A 86 -9.29 25.85 -7.10
N LEU A 87 -9.40 25.31 -8.32
CA LEU A 87 -8.51 25.62 -9.44
C LEU A 87 -8.53 27.09 -9.88
N ASN A 88 -9.61 27.81 -9.63
CA ASN A 88 -9.74 29.21 -9.97
C ASN A 88 -9.11 30.17 -8.94
N GLU A 89 -8.85 29.68 -7.75
CA GLU A 89 -8.23 30.42 -6.66
C GLU A 89 -6.70 30.31 -6.73
N SER A 90 -6.03 31.20 -6.01
CA SER A 90 -4.61 31.12 -5.72
C SER A 90 -4.36 30.24 -4.47
N PRO A 91 -3.13 29.71 -4.25
CA PRO A 91 -2.77 29.03 -3.00
C PRO A 91 -3.11 29.84 -1.75
N LEU A 92 -2.87 31.15 -1.77
CA LEU A 92 -3.15 32.03 -0.64
C LEU A 92 -4.65 32.09 -0.33
N GLU A 93 -5.49 32.28 -1.35
CA GLU A 93 -6.96 32.33 -1.18
C GLU A 93 -7.52 31.00 -0.74
N TYR A 94 -7.06 29.91 -1.35
CA TYR A 94 -7.46 28.55 -0.97
C TYR A 94 -7.07 28.20 0.47
N LEU A 95 -5.82 28.49 0.88
CA LEU A 95 -5.37 28.22 2.24
C LEU A 95 -6.08 29.08 3.28
N ARG A 96 -6.43 30.32 2.94
CA ARG A 96 -7.28 31.17 3.80
C ARG A 96 -8.63 30.55 4.02
N PHE A 97 -9.31 30.15 2.96
CA PHE A 97 -10.61 29.46 3.03
C PHE A 97 -10.54 28.21 3.92
N VAL A 98 -9.51 27.34 3.70
CA VAL A 98 -9.35 26.10 4.49
C VAL A 98 -9.05 26.41 5.95
N GLY A 99 -8.19 27.40 6.23
CA GLY A 99 -7.85 27.79 7.59
C GLY A 99 -9.06 28.35 8.36
N GLU A 100 -9.87 29.19 7.71
CA GLU A 100 -11.11 29.70 8.29
C GLU A 100 -12.10 28.56 8.58
N ALA A 101 -12.24 27.60 7.66
CA ALA A 101 -13.06 26.41 7.86
C ALA A 101 -12.57 25.53 9.02
N LYS A 102 -11.27 25.54 9.31
CA LYS A 102 -10.68 24.88 10.50
C LYS A 102 -10.76 25.73 11.79
N GLY A 103 -11.36 26.93 11.73
CA GLY A 103 -11.56 27.82 12.88
C GLY A 103 -10.38 28.74 13.17
N LEU A 104 -9.41 28.88 12.25
CA LEU A 104 -8.30 29.83 12.39
C LEU A 104 -8.76 31.23 11.91
N HIS A 105 -8.36 32.27 12.62
CA HIS A 105 -8.77 33.65 12.29
C HIS A 105 -7.63 34.67 12.54
N GLY A 106 -7.75 35.81 11.89
CA GLY A 106 -6.90 36.97 12.14
C GLY A 106 -5.40 36.71 11.94
N ALA A 107 -4.58 37.17 12.88
CA ALA A 107 -3.13 37.05 12.81
C ALA A 107 -2.63 35.59 12.89
N GLU A 108 -3.32 34.74 13.63
CA GLU A 108 -2.98 33.32 13.74
C GLU A 108 -3.11 32.64 12.39
N LEU A 109 -4.23 32.84 11.68
CA LEU A 109 -4.44 32.31 10.33
C LEU A 109 -3.35 32.77 9.37
N GLN A 110 -3.02 34.07 9.37
CA GLN A 110 -1.99 34.61 8.48
C GLN A 110 -0.63 34.01 8.76
N ASN A 111 -0.24 33.91 10.03
CA ASN A 111 1.05 33.33 10.43
C ASN A 111 1.14 31.84 10.02
N GLN A 112 0.07 31.06 10.20
CA GLN A 112 0.06 29.65 9.81
C GLN A 112 0.11 29.50 8.28
N ILE A 113 -0.59 30.37 7.52
CA ILE A 113 -0.52 30.35 6.04
C ILE A 113 0.92 30.63 5.59
N ASP A 114 1.57 31.67 6.11
CA ASP A 114 2.94 32.00 5.73
C ASP A 114 3.92 30.86 6.09
N ASP A 115 3.76 30.24 7.24
CA ASP A 115 4.56 29.09 7.69
C ASP A 115 4.40 27.87 6.75
N VAL A 116 3.15 27.46 6.45
CA VAL A 116 2.92 26.28 5.58
C VAL A 116 3.34 26.55 4.14
N LEU A 117 3.20 27.78 3.62
CA LEU A 117 3.72 28.17 2.30
C LEU A 117 5.25 28.05 2.22
N GLN A 118 5.95 28.43 3.29
CA GLN A 118 7.42 28.29 3.38
C GLN A 118 7.80 26.81 3.46
N LYS A 119 7.23 26.05 4.40
CA LYS A 119 7.51 24.61 4.61
C LYS A 119 7.30 23.78 3.35
N THR A 120 6.26 24.08 2.57
CA THR A 120 5.96 23.34 1.34
C THR A 120 6.64 23.91 0.08
N GLY A 121 7.41 25.01 0.19
CA GLY A 121 8.09 25.64 -0.93
C GLY A 121 7.14 26.26 -1.96
N THR A 122 5.92 26.68 -1.54
CA THR A 122 4.89 27.26 -2.42
C THR A 122 4.77 28.77 -2.31
N ALA A 123 5.59 29.41 -1.46
CA ALA A 123 5.56 30.88 -1.24
C ALA A 123 5.75 31.71 -2.52
N ALA A 124 6.63 31.26 -3.43
CA ALA A 124 6.89 31.97 -4.70
C ALA A 124 5.70 31.99 -5.66
N VAL A 125 4.77 31.04 -5.51
CA VAL A 125 3.59 30.88 -6.39
C VAL A 125 2.27 31.20 -5.68
N LYS A 126 2.30 31.72 -4.46
CA LYS A 126 1.14 31.91 -3.58
C LYS A 126 -0.01 32.74 -4.19
N ASN A 127 0.30 33.65 -5.14
CA ASN A 127 -0.67 34.49 -5.81
C ASN A 127 -1.04 34.04 -7.24
N ARG A 128 -0.46 32.89 -7.70
CA ARG A 128 -0.73 32.35 -9.02
C ARG A 128 -1.92 31.41 -8.95
N ARG A 129 -2.85 31.47 -9.93
CA ARG A 129 -3.99 30.53 -9.97
C ARG A 129 -3.52 29.07 -9.91
N ILE A 130 -4.17 28.27 -9.07
CA ILE A 130 -3.87 26.83 -8.89
C ILE A 130 -4.00 26.06 -10.21
N ALA A 131 -4.95 26.44 -11.09
CA ALA A 131 -5.07 25.87 -12.44
C ALA A 131 -3.80 25.99 -13.28
N ASN A 132 -2.97 27.02 -13.04
CA ASN A 132 -1.75 27.29 -13.79
C ASN A 132 -0.48 26.74 -13.13
N LEU A 133 -0.62 25.98 -12.05
CA LEU A 133 0.49 25.32 -11.36
C LEU A 133 0.77 23.94 -11.97
N SER A 134 2.04 23.49 -11.91
CA SER A 134 2.39 22.09 -12.21
C SER A 134 1.72 21.14 -11.22
N LYS A 135 1.67 19.85 -11.57
CA LYS A 135 1.11 18.82 -10.68
C LYS A 135 1.85 18.80 -9.33
N GLY A 136 3.18 18.91 -9.33
CA GLY A 136 3.98 18.97 -8.10
C GLY A 136 3.67 20.16 -7.22
N TYR A 137 3.48 21.36 -7.79
CA TYR A 137 3.04 22.52 -7.02
C TYR A 137 1.63 22.34 -6.45
N ARG A 138 0.70 21.77 -7.21
CA ARG A 138 -0.65 21.45 -6.70
C ARG A 138 -0.59 20.45 -5.54
N GLN A 139 0.26 19.44 -5.64
CA GLN A 139 0.48 18.48 -4.56
C GLN A 139 1.02 19.15 -3.30
N ARG A 140 2.00 20.06 -3.45
CA ARG A 140 2.55 20.84 -2.33
C ARG A 140 1.52 21.78 -1.69
N VAL A 141 0.62 22.38 -2.49
CA VAL A 141 -0.53 23.17 -1.97
C VAL A 141 -1.49 22.25 -1.20
N GLY A 142 -1.72 21.02 -1.67
CA GLY A 142 -2.49 20.01 -0.96
C GLY A 142 -1.85 19.59 0.37
N ILE A 143 -0.52 19.46 0.43
CA ILE A 143 0.20 19.22 1.69
C ILE A 143 0.08 20.45 2.60
N ALA A 144 0.22 21.68 2.06
CA ALA A 144 0.09 22.90 2.85
C ALA A 144 -1.27 23.00 3.54
N GLN A 145 -2.36 22.66 2.85
CA GLN A 145 -3.70 22.64 3.47
C GLN A 145 -3.84 21.58 4.58
N ALA A 146 -3.15 20.44 4.44
CA ALA A 146 -3.15 19.40 5.48
C ALA A 146 -2.45 19.90 6.76
N LEU A 147 -1.41 20.73 6.63
CA LEU A 147 -0.64 21.28 7.75
C LEU A 147 -1.35 22.40 8.53
N LEU A 148 -2.37 23.05 7.96
CA LEU A 148 -3.12 24.10 8.65
C LEU A 148 -3.82 23.56 9.90
N GLY A 149 -3.76 24.30 10.99
CA GLY A 149 -4.27 23.90 12.30
C GLY A 149 -3.25 23.10 13.13
N SER A 150 -2.01 22.98 12.66
CA SER A 150 -0.90 22.30 13.35
C SER A 150 -1.28 20.90 13.86
N PRO A 151 -1.74 19.98 12.96
CA PRO A 151 -2.22 18.67 13.34
C PRO A 151 -1.10 17.82 13.91
N LYS A 152 -1.40 16.95 14.89
CA LYS A 152 -0.42 15.97 15.41
C LYS A 152 -0.07 14.89 14.38
N VAL A 153 -1.05 14.52 13.56
CA VAL A 153 -0.95 13.45 12.56
C VAL A 153 -1.20 14.00 11.17
N ILE A 154 -0.35 13.64 10.22
CA ILE A 154 -0.50 13.96 8.80
C ILE A 154 -0.68 12.66 8.02
N ILE A 155 -1.79 12.54 7.30
CA ILE A 155 -2.11 11.39 6.44
C ILE A 155 -2.07 11.84 4.99
N LEU A 156 -1.22 11.17 4.18
CA LEU A 156 -0.99 11.51 2.77
C LEU A 156 -1.28 10.27 1.91
N ASP A 157 -2.34 10.31 1.10
CA ASP A 157 -2.69 9.20 0.23
C ASP A 157 -2.02 9.36 -1.14
N GLU A 158 -1.09 8.45 -1.49
CA GLU A 158 -0.30 8.41 -2.73
C GLU A 158 0.33 9.79 -3.11
N PRO A 159 1.10 10.45 -2.22
CA PRO A 159 1.52 11.84 -2.41
C PRO A 159 2.48 12.06 -3.58
N THR A 160 3.07 11.02 -4.13
CA THR A 160 4.06 11.04 -5.23
C THR A 160 3.49 10.62 -6.58
N VAL A 161 2.25 10.15 -6.61
CA VAL A 161 1.62 9.59 -7.81
C VAL A 161 1.61 10.59 -8.98
N GLY A 162 2.21 10.16 -10.12
CA GLY A 162 2.24 10.92 -11.37
C GLY A 162 3.05 12.21 -11.34
N LEU A 163 3.99 12.32 -10.40
CA LEU A 163 5.05 13.33 -10.39
C LEU A 163 6.25 12.85 -11.19
N ASP A 164 7.06 13.78 -11.67
CA ASP A 164 8.35 13.46 -12.28
C ASP A 164 9.39 13.07 -11.20
N PRO A 165 10.51 12.39 -11.56
CA PRO A 165 11.51 11.90 -10.61
C PRO A 165 12.07 12.98 -9.68
N LEU A 166 12.27 14.21 -10.17
CA LEU A 166 12.79 15.29 -9.35
C LEU A 166 11.75 15.74 -8.30
N GLN A 167 10.50 15.89 -8.71
CA GLN A 167 9.41 16.25 -7.81
C GLN A 167 9.17 15.15 -6.75
N ILE A 168 9.34 13.87 -7.10
CA ILE A 168 9.25 12.76 -6.14
C ILE A 168 10.29 12.93 -5.03
N ILE A 169 11.55 13.23 -5.40
CA ILE A 169 12.62 13.46 -4.41
C ILE A 169 12.24 14.62 -3.49
N GLU A 170 11.80 15.73 -4.05
CA GLU A 170 11.41 16.92 -3.28
C GLU A 170 10.23 16.67 -2.32
N ILE A 171 9.23 15.86 -2.73
CA ILE A 171 8.11 15.49 -1.84
C ILE A 171 8.57 14.52 -0.75
N ARG A 172 9.47 13.59 -1.06
CA ARG A 172 10.07 12.69 -0.05
C ARG A 172 10.84 13.46 1.01
N ASP A 173 11.65 14.44 0.60
CA ASP A 173 12.41 15.28 1.53
C ASP A 173 11.45 16.10 2.42
N LEU A 174 10.38 16.62 1.84
CA LEU A 174 9.33 17.31 2.60
C LEU A 174 8.67 16.38 3.63
N ILE A 175 8.27 15.16 3.24
CA ILE A 175 7.68 14.18 4.16
C ILE A 175 8.64 13.86 5.31
N LYS A 176 9.93 13.68 5.01
CA LYS A 176 10.97 13.40 5.99
C LYS A 176 11.15 14.55 7.00
N GLU A 177 11.12 15.79 6.50
CA GLU A 177 11.19 16.98 7.35
C GLU A 177 9.94 17.11 8.25
N LEU A 178 8.75 16.86 7.71
CA LEU A 178 7.50 16.84 8.47
C LEU A 178 7.51 15.78 9.56
N GLY A 179 8.12 14.61 9.32
CA GLY A 179 8.26 13.52 10.29
C GLY A 179 9.06 13.89 11.54
N ARG A 180 9.83 15.00 11.53
CA ARG A 180 10.56 15.47 12.71
C ARG A 180 9.67 16.13 13.76
N THR A 181 8.52 16.63 13.35
CA THR A 181 7.61 17.40 14.21
C THR A 181 6.20 16.84 14.27
N HIS A 182 5.86 15.93 13.37
CA HIS A 182 4.53 15.33 13.24
C HIS A 182 4.67 13.81 13.11
N THR A 183 3.62 13.08 13.44
CA THR A 183 3.47 11.69 13.00
C THR A 183 2.96 11.71 11.57
N VAL A 184 3.70 11.14 10.63
CA VAL A 184 3.33 11.13 9.22
C VAL A 184 2.99 9.71 8.77
N ILE A 185 1.84 9.54 8.13
CA ILE A 185 1.43 8.29 7.49
C ILE A 185 1.26 8.59 6.02
N PHE A 186 1.95 7.88 5.14
CA PHE A 186 1.68 8.02 3.72
C PHE A 186 1.54 6.66 3.04
N SER A 187 0.65 6.60 2.05
CA SER A 187 0.49 5.41 1.22
C SER A 187 1.42 5.46 0.01
N SER A 188 1.89 4.30 -0.38
CA SER A 188 2.54 4.09 -1.68
C SER A 188 2.36 2.65 -2.13
N HIS A 189 2.38 2.43 -3.43
CA HIS A 189 2.51 1.11 -4.04
C HIS A 189 3.95 0.83 -4.47
N ILE A 190 4.88 1.77 -4.25
CA ILE A 190 6.30 1.70 -4.62
C ILE A 190 7.13 1.47 -3.37
N LEU A 191 7.69 0.28 -3.25
CA LEU A 191 8.46 -0.12 -2.07
C LEU A 191 9.69 0.76 -1.82
N SER A 192 10.46 1.11 -2.87
CA SER A 192 11.66 1.93 -2.72
C SER A 192 11.39 3.33 -2.18
N GLU A 193 10.17 3.85 -2.36
CA GLU A 193 9.76 5.10 -1.73
C GLU A 193 9.65 4.95 -0.22
N VAL A 194 8.94 3.90 0.19
CA VAL A 194 8.67 3.64 1.60
C VAL A 194 9.95 3.29 2.36
N GLN A 195 10.83 2.46 1.78
CA GLN A 195 12.13 2.10 2.36
C GLN A 195 13.03 3.29 2.64
N THR A 196 12.98 4.32 1.77
CA THR A 196 13.90 5.47 1.84
C THR A 196 13.57 6.43 2.99
N ILE A 197 12.29 6.54 3.37
CA ILE A 197 11.84 7.61 4.27
C ILE A 197 11.09 7.13 5.51
N CYS A 198 10.63 5.86 5.56
CA CYS A 198 9.84 5.37 6.69
C CYS A 198 10.69 4.76 7.79
N ASP A 199 10.27 5.04 9.02
CA ASP A 199 10.77 4.35 10.21
C ASP A 199 10.13 2.96 10.35
N GLN A 200 8.85 2.85 9.97
CA GLN A 200 8.08 1.60 9.99
C GLN A 200 7.19 1.48 8.76
N ILE A 201 6.95 0.24 8.33
CA ILE A 201 6.15 -0.09 7.17
C ILE A 201 4.99 -1.00 7.57
N LEU A 202 3.77 -0.58 7.25
CA LEU A 202 2.57 -1.41 7.29
C LEU A 202 2.33 -1.97 5.89
N MET A 203 2.45 -3.27 5.71
CA MET A 203 2.14 -3.95 4.45
C MET A 203 0.71 -4.46 4.46
N ILE A 204 -0.08 -4.04 3.47
CA ILE A 204 -1.46 -4.49 3.30
C ILE A 204 -1.64 -5.21 1.96
N ALA A 205 -2.28 -6.36 1.97
CA ALA A 205 -2.66 -7.10 0.77
C ALA A 205 -4.06 -7.69 0.94
N LYS A 206 -4.90 -7.56 -0.09
CA LYS A 206 -6.29 -8.08 -0.10
C LYS A 206 -7.10 -7.71 1.14
N GLY A 207 -6.93 -6.49 1.62
CA GLY A 207 -7.62 -5.97 2.79
C GLY A 207 -7.05 -6.41 4.15
N ARG A 208 -5.97 -7.18 4.19
CA ARG A 208 -5.37 -7.69 5.43
C ARG A 208 -4.01 -7.06 5.69
N LEU A 209 -3.70 -6.82 6.95
CA LEU A 209 -2.36 -6.44 7.38
C LEU A 209 -1.46 -7.69 7.36
N VAL A 210 -0.48 -7.69 6.46
CA VAL A 210 0.44 -8.82 6.23
C VAL A 210 1.68 -8.70 7.10
N ALA A 211 2.21 -7.49 7.24
CA ALA A 211 3.38 -7.23 8.06
C ALA A 211 3.36 -5.79 8.59
N PHE A 212 3.96 -5.59 9.76
CA PHE A 212 4.17 -4.28 10.37
C PHE A 212 5.47 -4.31 11.17
N ASP A 213 6.52 -3.68 10.64
CA ASP A 213 7.83 -3.62 11.29
C ASP A 213 8.72 -2.53 10.65
N THR A 214 9.94 -2.35 11.14
CA THR A 214 10.96 -1.51 10.48
C THR A 214 11.39 -2.12 9.15
N PRO A 215 11.86 -1.31 8.18
CA PRO A 215 12.40 -1.84 6.91
C PRO A 215 13.46 -2.93 7.12
N ALA A 216 14.41 -2.71 8.03
CA ALA A 216 15.48 -3.65 8.33
C ALA A 216 14.99 -4.99 8.92
N ASN A 217 13.95 -4.95 9.76
CA ASN A 217 13.37 -6.17 10.32
C ASN A 217 12.54 -6.92 9.28
N LEU A 218 11.82 -6.19 8.42
CA LEU A 218 11.09 -6.80 7.32
C LEU A 218 12.04 -7.50 6.35
N GLU A 219 13.16 -6.88 6.00
CA GLU A 219 14.22 -7.52 5.21
C GLU A 219 14.70 -8.82 5.87
N LYS A 220 15.01 -8.81 7.16
CA LYS A 220 15.49 -10.01 7.88
C LYS A 220 14.45 -11.11 8.01
N ARG A 221 13.18 -10.77 8.25
CA ARG A 221 12.10 -11.74 8.45
C ARG A 221 11.61 -12.38 7.18
N LEU A 222 11.69 -11.65 6.10
CA LEU A 222 11.05 -11.96 4.84
C LEU A 222 12.09 -12.27 3.75
N LEU A 223 13.38 -12.32 4.11
CA LEU A 223 14.42 -12.71 3.16
C LEU A 223 14.07 -14.06 2.55
N ALA A 224 13.74 -14.04 1.26
CA ALA A 224 13.92 -15.21 0.43
C ALA A 224 15.35 -15.74 0.66
N PRO A 225 15.57 -17.06 0.70
CA PRO A 225 16.91 -17.60 0.91
C PRO A 225 17.88 -16.93 -0.05
N ASN A 226 19.08 -16.59 0.46
CA ASN A 226 20.14 -16.05 -0.37
C ASN A 226 20.34 -16.97 -1.58
N GLU A 227 20.22 -16.44 -2.79
CA GLU A 227 20.26 -17.20 -4.04
C GLU A 227 21.48 -16.83 -4.86
N VAL A 228 22.16 -17.85 -5.38
CA VAL A 228 23.21 -17.70 -6.40
C VAL A 228 22.65 -18.20 -7.72
N ARG A 229 22.53 -17.33 -8.70
CA ARG A 229 22.29 -17.71 -10.09
C ARG A 229 23.62 -18.08 -10.73
N LEU A 230 23.74 -19.29 -11.21
CA LEU A 230 24.95 -19.84 -11.82
C LEU A 230 24.68 -20.21 -13.27
N THR A 231 25.48 -19.75 -14.21
CA THR A 231 25.50 -20.20 -15.61
C THR A 231 26.83 -20.89 -15.91
N THR A 232 26.78 -22.08 -16.50
CA THR A 232 27.95 -22.94 -16.76
C THR A 232 27.82 -23.70 -18.08
N ASP A 233 28.94 -24.21 -18.57
CA ASP A 233 29.02 -25.14 -19.70
C ASP A 233 28.87 -26.63 -19.30
N ALA A 234 28.72 -26.91 -18.00
CA ALA A 234 28.41 -28.25 -17.51
C ALA A 234 26.99 -28.66 -17.91
N ALA A 235 26.79 -29.90 -18.31
CA ALA A 235 25.44 -30.45 -18.51
C ALA A 235 24.66 -30.52 -17.18
N PRO A 236 23.29 -30.49 -17.21
CA PRO A 236 22.48 -30.46 -16.00
C PRO A 236 22.84 -31.54 -14.96
N ASP A 237 23.11 -32.77 -15.36
CA ASP A 237 23.47 -33.88 -14.46
C ASP A 237 24.90 -33.75 -13.90
N GLU A 238 25.84 -33.26 -14.72
CA GLU A 238 27.21 -32.93 -14.29
C GLU A 238 27.18 -31.81 -13.23
N LEU A 239 26.40 -30.77 -13.49
CA LEU A 239 26.21 -29.64 -12.57
C LEU A 239 25.66 -30.13 -11.20
N ARG A 240 24.63 -30.98 -11.22
CA ARG A 240 24.10 -31.59 -10.00
C ARG A 240 25.16 -32.35 -9.22
N HIS A 241 26.02 -33.13 -9.93
CA HIS A 241 27.09 -33.88 -9.30
C HIS A 241 28.19 -33.00 -8.68
N ILE A 242 28.56 -31.90 -9.37
CA ILE A 242 29.52 -30.91 -8.86
C ILE A 242 28.98 -30.26 -7.59
N LEU A 243 27.73 -29.78 -7.65
CA LEU A 243 27.10 -29.06 -6.55
C LEU A 243 26.70 -29.94 -5.36
N ALA A 244 26.53 -31.25 -5.54
CA ALA A 244 26.26 -32.21 -4.44
C ALA A 244 27.36 -32.21 -3.36
N LYS A 245 28.56 -31.74 -3.69
CA LYS A 245 29.70 -31.62 -2.77
C LYS A 245 29.70 -30.35 -1.92
N VAL A 246 28.77 -29.43 -2.17
CA VAL A 246 28.68 -28.12 -1.50
C VAL A 246 27.65 -28.20 -0.36
N PRO A 247 28.09 -28.26 0.92
CA PRO A 247 27.18 -28.57 2.06
C PRO A 247 26.29 -27.40 2.46
N ALA A 248 26.47 -26.23 1.86
CA ALA A 248 25.71 -25.01 2.19
C ALA A 248 24.48 -24.79 1.30
N ILE A 249 24.16 -25.71 0.38
CA ILE A 249 23.01 -25.62 -0.51
C ILE A 249 21.78 -26.18 0.19
N SER A 250 20.73 -25.34 0.37
CA SER A 250 19.43 -25.75 0.87
C SER A 250 18.49 -26.19 -0.26
N GLN A 251 18.56 -25.51 -1.42
CA GLN A 251 17.75 -25.83 -2.58
C GLN A 251 18.54 -25.62 -3.87
N LEU A 252 18.36 -26.51 -4.84
CA LEU A 252 18.94 -26.43 -6.18
C LEU A 252 17.85 -26.63 -7.22
N THR A 253 17.64 -25.61 -8.04
CA THR A 253 16.78 -25.69 -9.21
C THR A 253 17.63 -25.46 -10.45
N VAL A 254 17.54 -26.36 -11.43
CA VAL A 254 18.22 -26.24 -12.71
C VAL A 254 17.17 -25.93 -13.75
N ASP A 255 17.38 -24.86 -14.52
CA ASP A 255 16.45 -24.48 -15.58
C ASP A 255 16.35 -25.57 -16.64
N PRO A 256 15.18 -25.72 -17.29
CA PRO A 256 15.06 -26.63 -18.43
C PRO A 256 16.11 -26.29 -19.48
N ASP A 257 16.75 -27.31 -20.06
CA ASP A 257 17.78 -27.16 -21.09
C ASP A 257 17.25 -26.32 -22.27
N THR A 258 17.69 -25.05 -22.33
CA THR A 258 17.29 -24.10 -23.35
C THR A 258 18.35 -23.88 -24.41
N GLY A 259 19.48 -24.65 -24.38
CA GLY A 259 20.54 -24.50 -25.36
C GLY A 259 21.94 -24.90 -24.89
N LYS A 260 22.94 -24.10 -25.27
CA LYS A 260 24.37 -24.41 -25.09
C LYS A 260 24.84 -24.35 -23.62
N TRP A 261 24.13 -23.63 -22.76
CA TRP A 261 24.54 -23.30 -21.39
C TRP A 261 23.47 -23.72 -20.38
N THR A 262 23.91 -24.24 -19.24
CA THR A 262 23.03 -24.61 -18.13
C THR A 262 22.97 -23.49 -17.11
N THR A 263 21.77 -23.04 -16.76
CA THR A 263 21.53 -22.09 -15.68
C THR A 263 20.93 -22.81 -14.47
N ALA A 264 21.41 -22.48 -13.27
CA ALA A 264 20.89 -23.01 -12.02
C ALA A 264 20.67 -21.90 -10.99
N HIS A 265 19.67 -22.10 -10.17
CA HIS A 265 19.29 -21.30 -9.01
C HIS A 265 19.63 -22.07 -7.74
N ILE A 266 20.55 -21.55 -6.94
CA ILE A 266 21.13 -22.22 -5.78
C ILE A 266 20.82 -21.39 -4.55
N SER A 267 20.01 -21.90 -3.64
CA SER A 267 19.62 -21.21 -2.41
C SER A 267 20.36 -21.73 -1.20
N THR A 268 20.56 -20.87 -0.20
CA THR A 268 21.16 -21.23 1.09
C THR A 268 20.41 -20.56 2.24
N ASP A 269 20.29 -21.25 3.36
CA ASP A 269 19.75 -20.73 4.61
C ASP A 269 20.81 -20.01 5.45
N ARG A 270 22.07 -19.91 4.95
CA ARG A 270 23.14 -19.21 5.65
C ARG A 270 23.11 -17.72 5.34
N ASP A 271 23.46 -16.90 6.32
CA ASP A 271 23.50 -15.43 6.20
C ASP A 271 24.54 -14.93 5.21
N ASP A 272 25.66 -15.67 5.04
CA ASP A 272 26.75 -15.28 4.16
C ASP A 272 26.70 -15.94 2.79
N ILE A 273 26.10 -15.25 1.82
CA ILE A 273 26.03 -15.67 0.41
C ILE A 273 27.40 -15.73 -0.26
N TYR A 274 28.40 -14.97 0.25
CA TYR A 274 29.75 -15.00 -0.32
C TYR A 274 30.47 -16.29 0.04
N GLU A 275 30.22 -16.88 1.24
CA GLU A 275 30.73 -18.20 1.58
C GLU A 275 30.16 -19.29 0.66
N LEU A 276 28.85 -19.21 0.34
CA LEU A 276 28.24 -20.11 -0.64
C LEU A 276 28.89 -19.95 -2.01
N SER A 277 29.06 -18.71 -2.50
CA SER A 277 29.70 -18.45 -3.80
C SER A 277 31.12 -18.99 -3.88
N ARG A 278 31.89 -18.83 -2.80
CA ARG A 278 33.25 -19.38 -2.68
C ARG A 278 33.24 -20.92 -2.71
N ALA A 279 32.30 -21.54 -2.01
CA ALA A 279 32.18 -22.99 -1.98
C ALA A 279 31.76 -23.58 -3.35
N ILE A 280 30.84 -22.88 -4.07
CA ILE A 280 30.49 -23.22 -5.45
C ILE A 280 31.72 -23.13 -6.35
N TYR A 281 32.46 -22.02 -6.32
CA TYR A 281 33.69 -21.87 -7.11
C TYR A 281 34.69 -22.99 -6.83
N GLN A 282 34.94 -23.29 -5.55
CA GLN A 282 35.87 -24.37 -5.17
C GLN A 282 35.41 -25.75 -5.66
N ALA A 283 34.13 -26.01 -5.77
CA ALA A 283 33.61 -27.27 -6.31
C ALA A 283 33.87 -27.43 -7.82
N PHE A 284 34.00 -26.34 -8.56
CA PHE A 284 34.31 -26.33 -10.00
C PHE A 284 35.83 -26.46 -10.28
N VAL A 285 36.71 -25.99 -9.37
CA VAL A 285 38.17 -25.96 -9.58
C VAL A 285 38.76 -27.35 -9.98
N PRO A 286 38.33 -28.51 -9.45
CA PRO A 286 38.89 -29.81 -9.82
C PRO A 286 38.48 -30.30 -11.21
N GLY A 287 37.49 -29.66 -11.85
CA GLY A 287 36.90 -30.06 -13.14
C GLY A 287 37.37 -29.21 -14.29
N ASP A 288 36.95 -29.62 -15.51
CA ASP A 288 37.19 -28.89 -16.77
C ASP A 288 36.05 -27.98 -17.17
N LYS A 289 35.07 -27.77 -16.29
CA LYS A 289 33.87 -27.00 -16.52
C LYS A 289 34.04 -25.56 -16.06
N ALA A 290 33.54 -24.62 -16.85
CA ALA A 290 33.67 -23.20 -16.58
C ALA A 290 32.41 -22.63 -15.93
N ILE A 291 32.61 -21.74 -14.98
CA ILE A 291 31.58 -20.82 -14.52
C ILE A 291 31.57 -19.63 -15.49
N LEU A 292 30.50 -19.47 -16.22
CA LEU A 292 30.35 -18.39 -17.20
C LEU A 292 29.76 -17.13 -16.57
N GLU A 293 28.86 -17.31 -15.62
CA GLU A 293 28.25 -16.24 -14.82
C GLU A 293 27.95 -16.76 -13.42
N MET A 294 28.22 -15.93 -12.42
CA MET A 294 27.80 -16.14 -11.03
C MET A 294 27.25 -14.83 -10.49
N ALA A 295 25.92 -14.72 -10.43
CA ALA A 295 25.23 -13.56 -9.92
C ALA A 295 24.64 -13.86 -8.52
N LEU A 296 24.94 -12.99 -7.56
CA LEU A 296 24.42 -13.08 -6.20
C LEU A 296 23.08 -12.33 -6.13
N LYS A 297 22.01 -13.01 -5.87
CA LYS A 297 20.71 -12.45 -5.61
C LYS A 297 20.45 -12.49 -4.11
N LYS A 298 20.61 -11.33 -3.46
CA LYS A 298 20.09 -11.15 -2.10
C LYS A 298 18.60 -10.97 -2.20
N GLY A 299 17.84 -11.71 -1.39
CA GLY A 299 16.40 -11.47 -1.27
C GLY A 299 16.15 -10.00 -0.97
N THR A 300 15.23 -9.40 -1.69
CA THR A 300 14.83 -8.00 -1.50
C THR A 300 13.45 -7.94 -0.90
N LEU A 301 13.12 -6.83 -0.23
CA LEU A 301 11.74 -6.57 0.21
C LEU A 301 10.76 -6.57 -0.99
N GLU A 302 11.23 -6.32 -2.22
CA GLU A 302 10.42 -6.43 -3.43
C GLU A 302 10.01 -7.88 -3.71
N ASP A 303 10.94 -8.82 -3.59
CA ASP A 303 10.65 -10.25 -3.76
C ASP A 303 9.60 -10.71 -2.74
N VAL A 304 9.74 -10.26 -1.52
CA VAL A 304 8.78 -10.50 -0.43
C VAL A 304 7.43 -9.88 -0.71
N PHE A 305 7.42 -8.63 -1.12
CA PHE A 305 6.18 -7.92 -1.45
C PHE A 305 5.44 -8.64 -2.58
N ILE A 306 6.16 -9.12 -3.60
CA ILE A 306 5.60 -9.91 -4.69
C ILE A 306 5.06 -11.24 -4.15
N GLU A 307 5.83 -11.98 -3.36
CA GLU A 307 5.43 -13.26 -2.79
C GLU A 307 4.18 -13.14 -1.92
N LEU A 308 4.15 -12.17 -1.02
CA LEU A 308 3.01 -11.91 -0.14
C LEU A 308 1.76 -11.45 -0.91
N THR A 309 1.93 -10.79 -2.05
CA THR A 309 0.82 -10.36 -2.91
C THR A 309 0.35 -11.45 -3.87
N GLU A 310 1.23 -12.38 -4.29
CA GLU A 310 0.93 -13.48 -5.23
C GLU A 310 0.54 -14.79 -4.54
N SER A 311 1.18 -15.14 -3.43
CA SER A 311 1.03 -16.44 -2.75
C SER A 311 -0.38 -16.70 -2.20
N GLU A 312 -1.17 -15.67 -2.01
CA GLU A 312 -2.60 -15.80 -1.72
C GLU A 312 -3.47 -15.78 -3.01
N LYS A 313 -3.19 -16.63 -4.01
CA LYS A 313 -4.23 -16.93 -5.02
C LYS A 313 -5.47 -17.43 -4.28
N PRO A 314 -6.68 -16.86 -4.50
CA PRO A 314 -7.88 -17.34 -3.83
C PRO A 314 -8.02 -18.84 -4.15
N ALA A 315 -8.10 -19.68 -3.11
CA ALA A 315 -8.56 -21.04 -3.29
C ALA A 315 -9.85 -20.94 -4.11
N ALA A 316 -9.84 -21.51 -5.31
CA ALA A 316 -10.95 -21.45 -6.23
C ALA A 316 -12.22 -21.79 -5.43
N ALA A 317 -13.15 -20.85 -5.35
CA ALA A 317 -14.42 -21.05 -4.70
C ALA A 317 -15.01 -22.34 -5.28
N ALA A 318 -15.05 -23.39 -4.46
CA ALA A 318 -15.67 -24.65 -4.80
C ALA A 318 -17.11 -24.33 -5.18
N ARG A 319 -17.43 -24.38 -6.48
CA ARG A 319 -18.81 -24.27 -6.96
C ARG A 319 -19.61 -25.31 -6.20
N PRO A 320 -20.67 -24.95 -5.50
CA PRO A 320 -21.54 -25.95 -4.89
C PRO A 320 -22.08 -26.80 -6.02
N LYS A 321 -21.75 -28.11 -6.00
CA LYS A 321 -22.34 -29.10 -6.88
C LYS A 321 -23.85 -29.00 -6.76
N ALA A 322 -24.53 -28.55 -7.79
CA ALA A 322 -25.96 -28.68 -7.95
C ALA A 322 -26.33 -30.17 -7.91
N GLY A 323 -26.78 -30.62 -6.77
CA GLY A 323 -27.25 -31.97 -6.53
C GLY A 323 -28.53 -31.93 -5.75
N ARG A 324 -29.66 -31.98 -6.48
CA ARG A 324 -30.75 -32.90 -6.30
C ARG A 324 -32.03 -32.34 -6.94
N LYS A 325 -32.47 -33.05 -7.97
CA LYS A 325 -33.81 -32.96 -8.55
C LYS A 325 -34.87 -33.01 -7.45
N ALA A 326 -35.62 -31.93 -7.28
CA ALA A 326 -36.87 -31.96 -6.54
C ALA A 326 -37.98 -32.44 -7.51
N ALA A 327 -38.74 -33.41 -7.02
CA ALA A 327 -39.84 -34.06 -7.72
C ALA A 327 -40.98 -33.06 -8.02
N LYS A 328 -41.60 -33.21 -9.19
CA LYS A 328 -42.88 -32.59 -9.57
C LYS A 328 -43.99 -33.00 -8.60
N PRO A 329 -44.85 -32.09 -8.12
CA PRO A 329 -46.18 -32.45 -7.66
C PRO A 329 -47.17 -32.51 -8.85
N ALA A 330 -48.06 -33.48 -8.76
CA ALA A 330 -49.08 -33.85 -9.74
C ALA A 330 -50.18 -32.79 -9.88
N ALA A 331 -50.78 -32.82 -11.09
CA ALA A 331 -51.91 -32.01 -11.49
C ALA A 331 -53.18 -32.30 -10.68
N GLY A 332 -53.81 -31.23 -10.19
CA GLY A 332 -55.20 -31.24 -9.67
C GLY A 332 -56.11 -30.37 -10.54
N ARG A 333 -57.27 -30.91 -10.82
CA ARG A 333 -58.31 -30.49 -11.78
C ARG A 333 -59.01 -29.16 -11.46
N PRO A 334 -59.73 -28.59 -12.47
CA PRO A 334 -60.31 -27.24 -12.41
C PRO A 334 -61.75 -27.22 -11.91
N GLY A 335 -62.19 -26.11 -11.36
CA GLY A 335 -63.61 -25.80 -11.09
C GLY A 335 -63.83 -24.28 -10.95
N PRO A 336 -65.05 -23.74 -11.04
CA PRO A 336 -65.61 -23.22 -12.27
C PRO A 336 -65.72 -21.68 -12.31
N GLN A 337 -66.00 -21.16 -13.51
CA GLN A 337 -66.24 -19.77 -13.87
C GLN A 337 -67.56 -19.22 -13.27
N THR A 338 -67.50 -17.95 -12.86
CA THR A 338 -68.59 -16.96 -12.91
C THR A 338 -67.89 -15.61 -13.07
N GLY A 339 -68.05 -14.85 -14.13
CA GLY A 339 -69.23 -14.26 -14.74
C GLY A 339 -69.37 -12.83 -14.19
N GLY A 340 -69.06 -11.79 -15.01
CA GLY A 340 -69.42 -10.43 -14.66
C GLY A 340 -68.51 -9.34 -15.23
N ASP A 341 -68.76 -8.95 -16.43
CA ASP A 341 -68.41 -7.74 -17.14
C ASP A 341 -69.43 -6.62 -16.84
N PRO A 342 -69.38 -5.39 -17.38
CA PRO A 342 -68.34 -4.36 -17.39
C PRO A 342 -68.89 -2.99 -16.86
N ALA A 343 -68.07 -1.93 -16.93
CA ALA A 343 -68.43 -0.54 -17.30
C ALA A 343 -67.38 0.46 -16.87
N GLU A 344 -66.71 1.10 -17.84
CA GLU A 344 -66.79 2.50 -18.27
C GLU A 344 -66.65 3.61 -17.21
N GLY A 345 -65.79 4.55 -17.58
CA GLY A 345 -65.77 5.97 -17.09
C GLY A 345 -64.37 6.53 -16.95
N LYS A 346 -63.79 7.04 -17.99
CA LYS A 346 -63.57 8.44 -18.42
C LYS A 346 -63.18 9.48 -17.33
N GLU A 347 -62.07 10.15 -17.62
CA GLU A 347 -61.74 11.59 -17.47
C GLU A 347 -61.60 12.20 -16.05
N ALA A 348 -60.44 12.62 -15.68
CA ALA A 348 -59.92 13.98 -15.72
C ALA A 348 -58.43 14.00 -15.35
#